data_fc3356bbf37ae3ab29f9b3749234f8e3
#
_entry.id   fc3356bbf37ae3ab29f9b3749234f8e3
#
_cell.length_a   1.000
_cell.length_b   1.000
_cell.length_c   1.000
_cell.angle_alpha   90.00
_cell.angle_beta   90.00
_cell.angle_gamma   90.00
#
_symmetry.space_group_name_H-M   'P 1'
#
loop_
_entity.id
_entity.type
_entity.pdbx_description
1 polymer ?
#
loop_
_entity_poly.entity_id
_entity_poly.type
_entity_poly.pdbx_seq_one_letter_code
_entity_poly.pdbx_strand_id
1 'polypeptide(L)'
;NASGKTSLLKVITFALKMLNGDSINNIKCNDVLTESKRVNFEIFFYDDNNGLCKLNTCIELENENNLEERYIISEETLYRKKVSHVRAKKDMFVFDETEYLMKRESDAEFLKDDISIVISVNKNNGFKTKDLINLTNINLLGMIGDFPRELIEFLDPSIKKIGFNKKTKEITLEFYEREMISVSNPIQLERYLSSGTIKGITIFINAMMIIEEGGYLIIDELENHFNREIVATLVRFFMSETVNKKGATLIFT
;
A
#
# COMPACT_ATOMS: atom_id res chain seq x y z
N ASN A 1 -10.21 9.55 16.15
CA ASN A 1 -9.79 10.77 15.50
C ASN A 1 -10.85 11.21 14.48
N ALA A 2 -11.53 12.34 14.75
CA ALA A 2 -12.70 12.79 13.99
C ALA A 2 -12.39 13.39 12.59
N SER A 3 -11.15 13.27 12.11
CA SER A 3 -10.74 13.96 10.87
C SER A 3 -10.95 13.16 9.57
N GLY A 4 -11.32 11.89 9.65
CA GLY A 4 -11.51 11.01 8.49
C GLY A 4 -10.23 10.68 7.69
N LYS A 5 -9.05 11.09 8.16
CA LYS A 5 -7.78 10.88 7.45
C LYS A 5 -7.48 9.37 7.24
N THR A 6 -7.56 8.58 8.31
CA THR A 6 -7.38 7.11 8.24
C THR A 6 -8.38 6.47 7.30
N SER A 7 -9.65 6.90 7.34
CA SER A 7 -10.69 6.40 6.43
C SER A 7 -10.36 6.69 4.97
N LEU A 8 -9.83 7.89 4.67
CA LEU A 8 -9.38 8.25 3.33
C LEU A 8 -8.23 7.35 2.85
N LEU A 9 -7.23 7.09 3.72
CA LEU A 9 -6.14 6.17 3.39
C LEU A 9 -6.64 4.75 3.12
N LYS A 10 -7.61 4.28 3.90
CA LYS A 10 -8.24 2.96 3.69
C LYS A 10 -8.96 2.89 2.34
N VAL A 11 -9.73 3.92 1.97
CA VAL A 11 -10.41 3.99 0.66
C VAL A 11 -9.38 3.96 -0.49
N ILE A 12 -8.29 4.74 -0.40
CA ILE A 12 -7.22 4.74 -1.41
C ILE A 12 -6.57 3.35 -1.49
N THR A 13 -6.25 2.74 -0.35
CA THR A 13 -5.65 1.41 -0.29
C THR A 13 -6.57 0.36 -0.90
N PHE A 14 -7.86 0.41 -0.58
CA PHE A 14 -8.87 -0.48 -1.13
C PHE A 14 -8.93 -0.36 -2.66
N ALA A 15 -9.04 0.86 -3.19
CA ALA A 15 -9.08 1.11 -4.62
C ALA A 15 -7.82 0.58 -5.35
N LEU A 16 -6.62 0.84 -4.81
CA LEU A 16 -5.36 0.37 -5.40
C LEU A 16 -5.28 -1.16 -5.42
N LYS A 17 -5.71 -1.85 -4.35
CA LYS A 17 -5.72 -3.30 -4.30
C LYS A 17 -6.76 -3.91 -5.24
N MET A 18 -7.94 -3.29 -5.35
CA MET A 18 -8.95 -3.68 -6.33
C MET A 18 -8.42 -3.54 -7.77
N LEU A 19 -7.69 -2.45 -8.07
CA LEU A 19 -7.00 -2.26 -9.37
C LEU A 19 -5.90 -3.28 -9.62
N ASN A 20 -5.33 -3.90 -8.59
CA ASN A 20 -4.38 -5.02 -8.71
C ASN A 20 -5.06 -6.37 -9.00
N GLY A 21 -6.38 -6.42 -8.96
CA GLY A 21 -7.14 -7.67 -9.11
C GLY A 21 -7.25 -8.49 -7.82
N ASP A 22 -7.03 -7.86 -6.66
CA ASP A 22 -7.29 -8.52 -5.38
C ASP A 22 -8.81 -8.72 -5.22
N SER A 23 -9.22 -9.86 -4.65
CA SER A 23 -10.61 -10.08 -4.24
C SER A 23 -11.01 -9.03 -3.20
N ILE A 24 -12.13 -8.32 -3.44
CA ILE A 24 -12.60 -7.26 -2.56
C ILE A 24 -12.87 -7.75 -1.14
N ASN A 25 -13.22 -9.04 -0.98
CA ASN A 25 -13.45 -9.66 0.32
C ASN A 25 -12.14 -9.96 1.08
N ASN A 26 -11.01 -10.08 0.38
CA ASN A 26 -9.70 -10.36 0.97
C ASN A 26 -8.87 -9.11 1.29
N ILE A 27 -9.34 -7.93 0.87
CA ILE A 27 -8.65 -6.67 1.15
C ILE A 27 -8.82 -6.32 2.63
N LYS A 28 -7.71 -6.17 3.37
CA LYS A 28 -7.73 -5.88 4.82
C LYS A 28 -8.45 -4.59 5.21
N CYS A 29 -8.68 -3.68 4.25
CA CYS A 29 -9.38 -2.42 4.44
C CYS A 29 -10.84 -2.49 3.96
N ASN A 30 -11.44 -3.68 3.87
CA ASN A 30 -12.82 -3.84 3.42
C ASN A 30 -13.85 -3.26 4.41
N ASP A 31 -13.42 -2.89 5.61
CA ASP A 31 -14.24 -2.13 6.57
C ASP A 31 -14.75 -0.78 6.00
N VAL A 32 -14.17 -0.28 4.91
CA VAL A 32 -14.71 0.86 4.15
C VAL A 32 -16.07 0.56 3.49
N LEU A 33 -16.45 -0.72 3.39
CA LEU A 33 -17.71 -1.17 2.84
C LEU A 33 -18.79 -1.44 3.91
N THR A 34 -18.39 -1.64 5.18
CA THR A 34 -19.23 -2.25 6.22
C THR A 34 -20.46 -1.45 6.65
N GLU A 35 -20.52 -0.14 6.39
CA GLU A 35 -21.67 0.70 6.78
C GLU A 35 -22.71 0.85 5.67
N SER A 36 -22.44 0.31 4.48
CA SER A 36 -23.29 0.52 3.30
C SER A 36 -23.62 -0.79 2.60
N LYS A 37 -24.90 -1.01 2.30
CA LYS A 37 -25.32 -2.15 1.48
C LYS A 37 -24.89 -2.02 0.02
N ARG A 38 -24.59 -0.80 -0.44
CA ARG A 38 -24.16 -0.49 -1.79
C ARG A 38 -23.15 0.66 -1.76
N VAL A 39 -22.01 0.46 -2.42
CA VAL A 39 -20.93 1.44 -2.53
C VAL A 39 -20.56 1.62 -4.00
N ASN A 40 -20.42 2.87 -4.44
CA ASN A 40 -19.99 3.20 -5.79
C ASN A 40 -18.60 3.81 -5.76
N PHE A 41 -17.72 3.33 -6.64
CA PHE A 41 -16.39 3.90 -6.88
C PHE A 41 -16.31 4.43 -8.30
N GLU A 42 -15.70 5.59 -8.45
CA GLU A 42 -15.24 6.13 -9.73
C GLU A 42 -13.72 6.33 -9.62
N ILE A 43 -12.94 5.57 -10.41
CA ILE A 43 -11.50 5.54 -10.31
C ILE A 43 -10.89 5.89 -11.67
N PHE A 44 -9.95 6.84 -11.67
CA PHE A 44 -9.18 7.24 -12.84
C PHE A 44 -7.74 6.77 -12.69
N PHE A 45 -7.20 6.10 -13.70
CA PHE A 45 -5.86 5.54 -13.68
C PHE A 45 -5.25 5.42 -15.07
N TYR A 46 -3.95 5.19 -15.14
CA TYR A 46 -3.28 4.82 -16.39
C TYR A 46 -3.09 3.31 -16.43
N ASP A 47 -3.41 2.70 -17.57
CA ASP A 47 -3.18 1.28 -17.82
C ASP A 47 -1.72 0.99 -18.21
N ASP A 48 -1.38 -0.30 -18.37
CA ASP A 48 -0.05 -0.78 -18.77
C ASP A 48 0.46 -0.18 -20.08
N ASN A 49 -0.41 0.34 -20.93
CA ASN A 49 -0.09 0.93 -22.23
C ASN A 49 -0.20 2.46 -22.22
N ASN A 50 -0.16 3.08 -21.04
CA ASN A 50 -0.34 4.52 -20.84
C ASN A 50 -1.67 5.06 -21.41
N GLY A 51 -2.71 4.23 -21.48
CA GLY A 51 -4.07 4.69 -21.76
C GLY A 51 -4.69 5.26 -20.49
N LEU A 52 -5.39 6.39 -20.60
CA LEU A 52 -6.15 6.94 -19.48
C LEU A 52 -7.46 6.17 -19.37
N CYS A 53 -7.70 5.57 -18.21
CA CYS A 53 -8.87 4.76 -17.91
C CYS A 53 -9.75 5.40 -16.84
N LYS A 54 -11.06 5.14 -16.96
CA LYS A 54 -12.06 5.41 -15.93
C LYS A 54 -12.80 4.11 -15.62
N LEU A 55 -12.80 3.70 -14.38
CA LEU A 55 -13.54 2.56 -13.87
C LEU A 55 -14.69 3.05 -13.01
N ASN A 56 -15.92 2.70 -13.39
CA ASN A 56 -17.09 2.84 -12.55
C ASN A 56 -17.44 1.48 -11.99
N THR A 57 -17.46 1.33 -10.68
CA THR A 57 -17.72 0.07 -9.98
C THR A 57 -18.81 0.24 -8.94
N CYS A 58 -19.79 -0.65 -8.94
CA CYS A 58 -20.78 -0.79 -7.88
C CYS A 58 -20.52 -2.08 -7.11
N ILE A 59 -20.38 -1.96 -5.80
CA ILE A 59 -20.18 -3.08 -4.88
C ILE A 59 -21.41 -3.20 -4.00
N GLU A 60 -21.96 -4.38 -3.87
CA GLU A 60 -23.15 -4.66 -3.07
C GLU A 60 -22.87 -5.79 -2.09
N LEU A 61 -23.55 -5.71 -0.94
CA LEU A 61 -23.57 -6.78 0.04
C LEU A 61 -24.50 -7.89 -0.45
N GLU A 62 -23.97 -9.07 -0.68
CA GLU A 62 -24.78 -10.26 -0.98
C GLU A 62 -25.37 -10.80 0.31
N ASN A 63 -26.71 -10.79 0.40
CA ASN A 63 -27.45 -11.37 1.52
C ASN A 63 -27.54 -12.89 1.34
N GLU A 64 -26.48 -13.60 1.58
CA GLU A 64 -26.57 -15.03 1.82
C GLU A 64 -27.12 -15.26 3.23
N ASN A 65 -28.13 -16.11 3.35
CA ASN A 65 -28.84 -16.49 4.60
C ASN A 65 -27.94 -17.15 5.66
N ASN A 66 -26.62 -17.05 5.57
CA ASN A 66 -25.65 -17.69 6.46
C ASN A 66 -24.43 -16.82 6.77
N LEU A 67 -24.37 -16.33 7.99
CA LEU A 67 -23.22 -16.17 8.88
C LEU A 67 -22.01 -15.30 8.47
N GLU A 68 -21.73 -15.05 7.21
CA GLU A 68 -20.63 -14.17 6.79
C GLU A 68 -21.10 -13.16 5.74
N GLU A 69 -20.90 -11.88 6.02
CA GLU A 69 -21.13 -10.79 5.07
C GLU A 69 -20.14 -10.94 3.90
N ARG A 70 -20.66 -11.09 2.68
CA ARG A 70 -19.88 -11.17 1.46
C ARG A 70 -20.27 -10.04 0.51
N TYR A 71 -19.29 -9.40 -0.09
CA TYR A 71 -19.48 -8.34 -1.08
C TYR A 71 -19.24 -8.86 -2.49
N ILE A 72 -20.07 -8.41 -3.42
CA ILE A 72 -19.96 -8.69 -4.86
C ILE A 72 -19.87 -7.40 -5.65
N ILE A 73 -19.22 -7.45 -6.80
CA ILE A 73 -19.20 -6.37 -7.77
C ILE A 73 -20.41 -6.58 -8.69
N SER A 74 -21.51 -5.86 -8.41
CA SER A 74 -22.78 -6.02 -9.12
C SER A 74 -22.77 -5.36 -10.50
N GLU A 75 -22.11 -4.21 -10.62
CA GLU A 75 -21.99 -3.48 -11.87
C GLU A 75 -20.57 -2.92 -12.01
N GLU A 76 -20.01 -3.03 -13.21
CA GLU A 76 -18.70 -2.44 -13.48
C GLU A 76 -18.59 -2.04 -14.96
N THR A 77 -18.08 -0.85 -15.21
CA THR A 77 -17.86 -0.32 -16.56
C THR A 77 -16.52 0.36 -16.66
N LEU A 78 -15.75 -0.04 -17.66
CA LEU A 78 -14.42 0.48 -17.95
C LEU A 78 -14.43 1.30 -19.24
N TYR A 79 -13.92 2.52 -19.17
CA TYR A 79 -13.67 3.42 -20.28
C TYR A 79 -12.17 3.59 -20.48
N ARG A 80 -11.74 3.84 -21.71
CA ARG A 80 -10.34 4.05 -22.04
C ARG A 80 -10.17 5.07 -23.16
N LYS A 81 -9.25 6.02 -22.97
CA LYS A 81 -8.85 6.97 -24.02
C LYS A 81 -7.35 7.13 -24.13
N LYS A 82 -6.88 7.58 -25.27
CA LYS A 82 -5.46 7.91 -25.49
C LYS A 82 -5.13 9.23 -24.79
N VAL A 83 -3.95 9.29 -24.17
CA VAL A 83 -3.45 10.51 -23.50
C VAL A 83 -3.37 11.69 -24.49
N SER A 84 -3.11 11.44 -25.78
CA SER A 84 -3.12 12.47 -26.83
C SER A 84 -4.45 13.22 -26.99
N HIS A 85 -5.55 12.67 -26.47
CA HIS A 85 -6.87 13.33 -26.48
C HIS A 85 -7.05 14.29 -25.30
N VAL A 86 -6.16 14.27 -24.32
CA VAL A 86 -6.19 15.14 -23.14
C VAL A 86 -5.48 16.45 -23.47
N ARG A 87 -6.24 17.53 -23.65
CA ARG A 87 -5.71 18.89 -23.96
C ARG A 87 -5.56 19.75 -22.73
N ALA A 88 -6.42 19.54 -21.74
CA ALA A 88 -6.41 20.26 -20.47
C ALA A 88 -6.63 19.28 -19.31
N LYS A 89 -6.19 19.66 -18.11
CA LYS A 89 -6.33 18.81 -16.91
C LYS A 89 -7.77 18.33 -16.66
N LYS A 90 -8.77 19.17 -16.95
CA LYS A 90 -10.19 18.81 -16.83
C LYS A 90 -10.59 17.64 -17.75
N ASP A 91 -9.95 17.53 -18.93
CA ASP A 91 -10.28 16.51 -19.93
C ASP A 91 -9.89 15.11 -19.45
N MET A 92 -9.00 15.01 -18.43
CA MET A 92 -8.63 13.73 -17.82
C MET A 92 -9.83 13.02 -17.19
N PHE A 93 -10.82 13.77 -16.72
CA PHE A 93 -11.95 13.25 -15.96
C PHE A 93 -13.26 13.16 -16.78
N VAL A 94 -13.24 13.60 -18.05
CA VAL A 94 -14.43 13.60 -18.93
C VAL A 94 -14.28 12.46 -19.93
N PHE A 95 -15.18 11.51 -19.90
CA PHE A 95 -15.25 10.36 -20.82
C PHE A 95 -16.61 10.36 -21.51
N ASP A 96 -16.60 10.06 -22.80
CA ASP A 96 -17.82 9.92 -23.61
C ASP A 96 -18.07 8.44 -23.98
N GLU A 97 -19.21 8.18 -24.64
CA GLU A 97 -19.62 6.82 -25.01
C GLU A 97 -18.68 6.16 -26.03
N THR A 98 -17.94 6.94 -26.81
CA THR A 98 -16.97 6.40 -27.81
C THR A 98 -15.71 5.84 -27.13
N GLU A 99 -15.47 6.21 -25.89
CA GLU A 99 -14.32 5.77 -25.07
C GLU A 99 -14.66 4.54 -24.20
N TYR A 100 -15.88 4.02 -24.32
CA TYR A 100 -16.29 2.76 -23.69
C TYR A 100 -15.40 1.60 -24.17
N LEU A 101 -14.89 0.82 -23.22
CA LEU A 101 -14.06 -0.34 -23.49
C LEU A 101 -14.79 -1.65 -23.23
N MET A 102 -15.33 -1.81 -22.01
CA MET A 102 -16.04 -3.02 -21.60
C MET A 102 -16.94 -2.79 -20.39
N LYS A 103 -17.88 -3.69 -20.20
CA LYS A 103 -18.74 -3.78 -19.03
C LYS A 103 -18.69 -5.20 -18.45
N ARG A 104 -18.85 -5.33 -17.15
CA ARG A 104 -19.05 -6.63 -16.50
C ARG A 104 -20.38 -7.24 -17.02
N GLU A 105 -20.30 -8.45 -17.53
CA GLU A 105 -21.48 -9.26 -17.86
C GLU A 105 -21.85 -10.09 -16.63
N SER A 106 -23.16 -10.19 -16.34
CA SER A 106 -23.70 -10.90 -15.16
C SER A 106 -23.37 -12.39 -15.18
N ASP A 107 -23.13 -12.96 -16.37
CA ASP A 107 -22.94 -14.39 -16.58
C ASP A 107 -21.49 -14.74 -17.01
N ALA A 108 -20.52 -13.87 -16.71
CA ALA A 108 -19.12 -14.12 -17.05
C ALA A 108 -18.54 -15.25 -16.19
N GLU A 109 -18.64 -16.50 -16.65
CA GLU A 109 -18.10 -17.69 -15.96
C GLU A 109 -16.59 -17.63 -15.66
N PHE A 110 -15.86 -16.71 -16.33
CA PHE A 110 -14.40 -16.64 -16.23
C PHE A 110 -13.88 -15.63 -15.18
N LEU A 111 -14.74 -14.76 -14.66
CA LEU A 111 -14.38 -13.74 -13.69
C LEU A 111 -15.20 -13.86 -12.43
N LYS A 112 -14.54 -14.10 -11.30
CA LYS A 112 -15.22 -14.14 -10.00
C LYS A 112 -15.95 -12.83 -9.75
N ASP A 113 -17.07 -12.91 -9.06
CA ASP A 113 -17.95 -11.78 -8.75
C ASP A 113 -17.31 -10.74 -7.79
N ASP A 114 -16.22 -11.10 -7.11
CA ASP A 114 -15.45 -10.27 -6.20
C ASP A 114 -14.10 -9.77 -6.78
N ILE A 115 -13.86 -10.00 -8.08
CA ILE A 115 -12.66 -9.53 -8.79
C ILE A 115 -13.04 -8.49 -9.85
N SER A 116 -12.33 -7.37 -9.91
CA SER A 116 -12.58 -6.30 -10.89
C SER A 116 -12.21 -6.69 -12.31
N ILE A 117 -13.00 -6.21 -13.31
CA ILE A 117 -12.67 -6.35 -14.75
C ILE A 117 -11.38 -5.64 -15.14
N VAL A 118 -10.84 -4.78 -14.29
CA VAL A 118 -9.61 -4.02 -14.53
C VAL A 118 -8.39 -4.91 -14.81
N ILE A 119 -8.41 -6.17 -14.33
CA ILE A 119 -7.35 -7.14 -14.62
C ILE A 119 -7.13 -7.39 -16.13
N SER A 120 -8.12 -7.06 -16.97
CA SER A 120 -8.02 -7.18 -18.41
C SER A 120 -7.03 -6.19 -19.04
N VAL A 121 -6.84 -5.02 -18.40
CA VAL A 121 -5.96 -3.92 -18.87
C VAL A 121 -4.68 -3.75 -18.05
N ASN A 122 -4.64 -4.29 -16.83
CA ASN A 122 -3.50 -4.25 -15.91
C ASN A 122 -2.95 -5.65 -15.63
N LYS A 123 -2.42 -6.31 -16.66
CA LYS A 123 -1.91 -7.69 -16.54
C LYS A 123 -0.51 -7.79 -15.97
N ASN A 124 0.34 -6.79 -16.19
CA ASN A 124 1.78 -6.88 -15.95
C ASN A 124 2.30 -5.86 -14.92
N ASN A 125 1.66 -4.72 -14.80
CA ASN A 125 2.10 -3.62 -13.93
C ASN A 125 1.05 -3.30 -12.88
N GLY A 126 0.75 -4.24 -11.99
CA GLY A 126 -0.14 -3.95 -10.87
C GLY A 126 0.32 -2.73 -10.08
N PHE A 127 -0.62 -2.05 -9.43
CA PHE A 127 -0.36 -0.92 -8.51
C PHE A 127 0.26 -1.44 -7.22
N LYS A 128 1.56 -1.79 -7.27
CA LYS A 128 2.29 -2.30 -6.11
C LYS A 128 2.04 -1.41 -4.91
N THR A 129 1.51 -1.98 -3.85
CA THR A 129 1.07 -1.22 -2.69
C THR A 129 1.63 -1.84 -1.41
N LYS A 130 2.30 -1.05 -0.61
CA LYS A 130 2.67 -1.36 0.77
C LYS A 130 1.86 -0.46 1.68
N ASP A 131 0.92 -1.03 2.41
CA ASP A 131 0.14 -0.29 3.39
C ASP A 131 0.69 -0.53 4.80
N LEU A 132 0.94 0.56 5.49
CA LEU A 132 1.39 0.63 6.87
C LEU A 132 0.40 1.43 7.72
N ILE A 133 -0.90 1.34 7.40
CA ILE A 133 -1.97 2.04 8.11
C ILE A 133 -2.04 1.55 9.57
N ASN A 134 -1.86 0.25 9.79
CA ASN A 134 -1.86 -0.36 11.12
C ASN A 134 -0.44 -0.75 11.54
N LEU A 135 0.51 0.19 11.45
CA LEU A 135 1.91 -0.07 11.78
C LEU A 135 2.09 -0.30 13.28
N THR A 136 2.55 -1.49 13.64
CA THR A 136 2.91 -1.87 15.00
C THR A 136 4.36 -2.32 15.09
N ASN A 137 4.93 -2.41 16.30
CA ASN A 137 6.28 -2.93 16.50
C ASN A 137 6.43 -4.38 15.99
N ILE A 138 5.34 -5.14 15.95
CA ILE A 138 5.31 -6.53 15.48
C ILE A 138 5.63 -6.62 13.98
N ASN A 139 5.39 -5.58 13.20
CA ASN A 139 5.69 -5.58 11.77
C ASN A 139 7.18 -5.79 11.44
N LEU A 140 8.08 -5.46 12.35
CA LEU A 140 9.52 -5.76 12.21
C LEU A 140 9.80 -7.27 12.17
N LEU A 141 8.94 -8.09 12.78
CA LEU A 141 9.09 -9.54 12.84
C LEU A 141 9.03 -10.23 11.48
N GLY A 142 8.35 -9.61 10.51
CA GLY A 142 8.30 -10.10 9.13
C GLY A 142 9.54 -9.74 8.30
N MET A 143 10.40 -8.86 8.82
CA MET A 143 11.60 -8.39 8.13
C MET A 143 12.83 -9.13 8.62
N ILE A 144 13.04 -10.34 8.10
CA ILE A 144 14.18 -11.18 8.44
C ILE A 144 15.34 -10.85 7.48
N GLY A 145 16.41 -10.25 7.99
CA GLY A 145 17.59 -9.95 7.18
C GLY A 145 18.60 -9.05 7.89
N ASP A 146 19.70 -8.79 7.21
CA ASP A 146 20.66 -7.77 7.63
C ASP A 146 20.13 -6.40 7.21
N PHE A 147 20.05 -5.47 8.13
CA PHE A 147 19.64 -4.11 7.87
C PHE A 147 20.84 -3.25 7.46
N PRO A 148 20.67 -2.30 6.50
CA PRO A 148 21.73 -1.37 6.14
C PRO A 148 22.24 -0.63 7.38
N ARG A 149 23.55 -0.64 7.57
CA ARG A 149 24.17 0.00 8.74
C ARG A 149 23.84 1.48 8.81
N GLU A 150 23.90 2.15 7.68
CA GLU A 150 23.63 3.59 7.56
C GLU A 150 22.19 3.92 7.99
N LEU A 151 21.23 3.03 7.70
CA LEU A 151 19.85 3.20 8.16
C LEU A 151 19.75 3.06 9.68
N ILE A 152 20.43 2.06 10.25
CA ILE A 152 20.39 1.83 11.69
C ILE A 152 21.03 3.00 12.43
N GLU A 153 22.22 3.44 12.03
CA GLU A 153 22.92 4.58 12.62
C GLU A 153 22.14 5.90 12.48
N PHE A 154 21.41 6.07 11.38
CA PHE A 154 20.53 7.23 11.17
C PHE A 154 19.33 7.23 12.13
N LEU A 155 18.73 6.09 12.39
CA LEU A 155 17.58 5.96 13.28
C LEU A 155 17.96 5.96 14.76
N ASP A 156 19.09 5.34 15.10
CA ASP A 156 19.63 5.27 16.45
C ASP A 156 21.16 5.18 16.43
N PRO A 157 21.87 6.30 16.64
CA PRO A 157 23.33 6.34 16.60
C PRO A 157 24.04 5.47 17.66
N SER A 158 23.34 5.00 18.68
CA SER A 158 23.91 4.11 19.69
C SER A 158 24.09 2.67 19.21
N ILE A 159 23.39 2.30 18.13
CA ILE A 159 23.37 0.95 17.58
C ILE A 159 24.38 0.87 16.43
N LYS A 160 25.31 -0.06 16.54
CA LYS A 160 26.32 -0.33 15.52
C LYS A 160 25.81 -1.30 14.45
N LYS A 161 25.04 -2.34 14.87
CA LYS A 161 24.52 -3.37 13.96
C LYS A 161 23.32 -4.09 14.56
N ILE A 162 22.36 -4.41 13.69
CA ILE A 162 21.32 -5.39 13.96
C ILE A 162 21.51 -6.52 12.95
N GLY A 163 21.79 -7.74 13.44
CA GLY A 163 22.01 -8.91 12.60
C GLY A 163 20.96 -9.98 12.87
N PHE A 164 20.73 -10.85 11.88
CA PHE A 164 19.86 -12.01 12.01
C PHE A 164 20.60 -13.28 11.62
N ASN A 165 20.69 -14.22 12.56
CA ASN A 165 21.26 -15.52 12.30
C ASN A 165 20.19 -16.48 11.76
N LYS A 166 20.25 -16.79 10.46
CA LYS A 166 19.27 -17.68 9.80
C LYS A 166 19.25 -19.10 10.36
N LYS A 167 20.37 -19.58 10.94
CA LYS A 167 20.48 -20.96 11.48
C LYS A 167 19.87 -21.05 12.88
N THR A 168 20.24 -20.14 13.78
CA THR A 168 19.75 -20.12 15.17
C THR A 168 18.43 -19.37 15.32
N LYS A 169 18.01 -18.59 14.32
CA LYS A 169 16.87 -17.66 14.34
C LYS A 169 17.01 -16.56 15.41
N GLU A 170 18.22 -16.31 15.87
CA GLU A 170 18.53 -15.29 16.85
C GLU A 170 18.78 -13.94 16.16
N ILE A 171 18.38 -12.87 16.82
CA ILE A 171 18.67 -11.50 16.44
C ILE A 171 19.79 -11.01 17.35
N THR A 172 20.85 -10.45 16.77
CA THR A 172 21.97 -9.88 17.49
C THR A 172 21.92 -8.36 17.41
N LEU A 173 22.08 -7.69 18.54
CA LEU A 173 22.22 -6.24 18.67
C LEU A 173 23.63 -5.91 19.12
N GLU A 174 24.39 -5.19 18.31
CA GLU A 174 25.67 -4.61 18.68
C GLU A 174 25.49 -3.10 18.94
N PHE A 175 25.91 -2.66 20.10
CA PHE A 175 25.99 -1.25 20.48
C PHE A 175 27.45 -0.79 20.50
N TYR A 176 27.68 0.52 20.35
CA TYR A 176 29.03 1.06 20.42
C TYR A 176 29.66 0.98 21.82
N GLU A 177 28.83 1.11 22.86
CA GLU A 177 29.31 1.24 24.26
C GLU A 177 28.79 0.12 25.18
N ARG A 178 28.25 -0.95 24.60
CA ARG A 178 27.69 -2.07 25.38
C ARG A 178 28.07 -3.40 24.76
N GLU A 179 27.96 -4.45 25.56
CA GLU A 179 28.12 -5.82 25.09
C GLU A 179 27.03 -6.18 24.06
N MET A 180 27.39 -7.08 23.16
CA MET A 180 26.45 -7.63 22.18
C MET A 180 25.34 -8.39 22.88
N ILE A 181 24.11 -8.17 22.45
CA ILE A 181 22.91 -8.82 22.98
C ILE A 181 22.35 -9.76 21.92
N SER A 182 22.04 -11.00 22.29
CA SER A 182 21.31 -11.93 21.44
C SER A 182 19.91 -12.15 22.00
N VAL A 183 18.89 -12.06 21.13
CA VAL A 183 17.50 -12.33 21.47
C VAL A 183 16.94 -13.40 20.54
N SER A 184 16.28 -14.40 21.12
CA SER A 184 15.65 -15.50 20.39
C SER A 184 14.22 -15.17 19.91
N ASN A 185 13.61 -14.13 20.50
CA ASN A 185 12.28 -13.69 20.14
C ASN A 185 12.33 -12.22 19.75
N PRO A 186 11.94 -11.88 18.50
CA PRO A 186 11.91 -10.49 18.04
C PRO A 186 11.09 -9.53 18.92
N ILE A 187 10.05 -9.99 19.61
CA ILE A 187 9.29 -9.17 20.58
C ILE A 187 10.19 -8.61 21.69
N GLN A 188 11.25 -9.34 22.04
CA GLN A 188 12.22 -8.88 23.05
C GLN A 188 13.02 -7.65 22.61
N LEU A 189 13.05 -7.34 21.30
CA LEU A 189 13.70 -6.12 20.79
C LEU A 189 13.09 -4.85 21.38
N GLU A 190 11.80 -4.85 21.74
CA GLU A 190 11.15 -3.71 22.40
C GLU A 190 11.76 -3.34 23.76
N ARG A 191 12.53 -4.24 24.37
CA ARG A 191 13.26 -3.96 25.62
C ARG A 191 14.54 -3.17 25.40
N TYR A 192 15.06 -3.18 24.17
CA TYR A 192 16.37 -2.63 23.83
C TYR A 192 16.30 -1.49 22.82
N LEU A 193 15.27 -1.49 21.98
CA LEU A 193 15.06 -0.49 20.93
C LEU A 193 13.85 0.38 21.24
N SER A 194 13.92 1.65 20.88
CA SER A 194 12.76 2.52 20.95
C SER A 194 11.71 2.11 19.92
N SER A 195 10.44 2.39 20.22
CA SER A 195 9.35 2.18 19.24
C SER A 195 9.60 2.94 17.94
N GLY A 196 10.18 4.15 18.02
CA GLY A 196 10.58 4.93 16.84
C GLY A 196 11.64 4.22 15.99
N THR A 197 12.67 3.63 16.64
CA THR A 197 13.71 2.85 15.93
C THR A 197 13.10 1.65 15.22
N ILE A 198 12.27 0.87 15.89
CA ILE A 198 11.61 -0.33 15.33
C ILE A 198 10.73 0.04 14.13
N LYS A 199 9.84 1.02 14.31
CA LYS A 199 8.95 1.50 13.23
C LYS A 199 9.73 2.14 12.09
N GLY A 200 10.80 2.88 12.41
CA GLY A 200 11.69 3.48 11.43
C GLY A 200 12.30 2.47 10.49
N ILE A 201 12.88 1.41 11.03
CA ILE A 201 13.44 0.31 10.23
C ILE A 201 12.36 -0.23 9.27
N THR A 202 11.16 -0.50 9.78
CA THR A 202 10.06 -1.04 8.97
C THR A 202 9.67 -0.08 7.84
N ILE A 203 9.50 1.20 8.14
CA ILE A 203 9.08 2.20 7.15
C ILE A 203 10.16 2.41 6.09
N PHE A 204 11.42 2.60 6.47
CA PHE A 204 12.49 2.86 5.51
C PHE A 204 12.77 1.66 4.60
N ILE A 205 12.70 0.42 5.12
CA ILE A 205 12.87 -0.77 4.28
C ILE A 205 11.73 -0.88 3.28
N ASN A 206 10.47 -0.69 3.70
CA ASN A 206 9.34 -0.68 2.75
C ASN A 206 9.46 0.48 1.75
N ALA A 207 9.95 1.65 2.17
CA ALA A 207 10.21 2.77 1.28
C ALA A 207 11.26 2.43 0.22
N MET A 208 12.39 1.83 0.61
CA MET A 208 13.44 1.40 -0.33
C MET A 208 12.89 0.38 -1.34
N MET A 209 12.13 -0.61 -0.89
CA MET A 209 11.52 -1.60 -1.78
C MET A 209 10.57 -0.94 -2.80
N ILE A 210 9.68 -0.04 -2.33
CA ILE A 210 8.73 0.65 -3.22
C ILE A 210 9.44 1.62 -4.18
N ILE A 211 10.47 2.31 -3.75
CA ILE A 211 11.29 3.19 -4.61
C ILE A 211 12.00 2.36 -5.69
N GLU A 212 12.55 1.19 -5.34
CA GLU A 212 13.21 0.30 -6.28
C GLU A 212 12.23 -0.34 -7.27
N GLU A 213 11.06 -0.73 -6.83
CA GLU A 213 10.07 -1.44 -7.64
C GLU A 213 9.10 -0.51 -8.39
N GLY A 214 8.89 0.71 -7.91
CA GLY A 214 7.76 1.57 -8.23
C GLY A 214 6.51 1.19 -7.41
N GLY A 215 5.55 2.11 -7.28
CA GLY A 215 4.28 1.82 -6.59
C GLY A 215 3.95 2.82 -5.47
N TYR A 216 3.20 2.36 -4.48
CA TYR A 216 2.61 3.21 -3.45
C TYR A 216 3.03 2.73 -2.05
N LEU A 217 3.54 3.65 -1.24
CA LEU A 217 3.72 3.47 0.20
C LEU A 217 2.68 4.32 0.93
N ILE A 218 1.85 3.69 1.74
CA ILE A 218 0.76 4.35 2.47
C ILE A 218 1.04 4.23 3.96
N ILE A 219 1.11 5.36 4.66
CA ILE A 219 1.45 5.42 6.10
C ILE A 219 0.44 6.31 6.82
N ASP A 220 -0.16 5.81 7.88
CA ASP A 220 -0.99 6.63 8.77
C ASP A 220 -0.16 7.17 9.93
N GLU A 221 -0.47 8.40 10.34
CA GLU A 221 0.13 9.09 11.49
C GLU A 221 1.67 9.11 11.47
N LEU A 222 2.27 9.38 10.31
CA LEU A 222 3.73 9.35 10.12
C LEU A 222 4.46 10.25 11.13
N GLU A 223 3.91 11.43 11.44
CA GLU A 223 4.49 12.37 12.40
C GLU A 223 4.47 11.87 13.86
N ASN A 224 3.57 10.96 14.21
CA ASN A 224 3.48 10.44 15.58
C ASN A 224 4.60 9.45 15.92
N HIS A 225 5.35 9.01 14.91
CA HIS A 225 6.37 7.98 15.07
C HIS A 225 7.79 8.54 15.06
N PHE A 226 7.99 9.73 14.48
CA PHE A 226 9.32 10.27 14.19
C PHE A 226 9.45 11.74 14.50
N ASN A 227 10.69 12.15 14.72
CA ASN A 227 11.02 13.56 14.69
C ASN A 227 10.92 14.10 13.24
N ARG A 228 10.84 15.43 13.13
CA ARG A 228 10.67 16.14 11.86
C ARG A 228 11.76 15.82 10.84
N GLU A 229 12.98 15.55 11.28
CA GLU A 229 14.11 15.29 10.39
C GLU A 229 13.99 13.93 9.68
N ILE A 230 13.56 12.90 10.41
CA ILE A 230 13.32 11.56 9.87
C ILE A 230 12.19 11.61 8.82
N VAL A 231 11.08 12.30 9.14
CA VAL A 231 9.97 12.48 8.19
C VAL A 231 10.43 13.23 6.94
N ALA A 232 11.18 14.34 7.11
CA ALA A 232 11.68 15.12 5.99
C ALA A 232 12.64 14.31 5.10
N THR A 233 13.46 13.45 5.69
CA THR A 233 14.38 12.57 4.94
C THR A 233 13.61 11.54 4.13
N LEU A 234 12.59 10.91 4.71
CA LEU A 234 11.71 9.99 3.98
C LEU A 234 11.05 10.67 2.77
N VAL A 235 10.45 11.84 2.99
CA VAL A 235 9.81 12.63 1.91
C VAL A 235 10.82 12.99 0.81
N ARG A 236 12.03 13.42 1.17
CA ARG A 236 13.09 13.74 0.19
C ARG A 236 13.47 12.56 -0.68
N PHE A 237 13.47 11.33 -0.17
CA PHE A 237 13.73 10.14 -0.99
C PHE A 237 12.68 9.97 -2.10
N PHE A 238 11.41 10.17 -1.79
CA PHE A 238 10.33 10.10 -2.78
C PHE A 238 10.34 11.28 -3.76
N MET A 239 10.83 12.45 -3.35
CA MET A 239 10.94 13.64 -4.21
C MET A 239 12.21 13.66 -5.08
N SER A 240 13.17 12.80 -4.81
CA SER A 240 14.45 12.77 -5.52
C SER A 240 14.35 12.01 -6.83
N GLU A 241 14.49 12.68 -7.96
CA GLU A 241 14.53 12.07 -9.29
C GLU A 241 15.68 11.07 -9.48
N THR A 242 16.78 11.26 -8.75
CA THR A 242 17.96 10.37 -8.81
C THR A 242 17.75 9.09 -8.02
N VAL A 243 16.96 9.12 -6.96
CA VAL A 243 16.65 7.98 -6.10
C VAL A 243 15.37 7.29 -6.58
N ASN A 244 14.29 8.05 -6.74
CA ASN A 244 12.96 7.57 -7.11
C ASN A 244 12.77 7.54 -8.64
N LYS A 245 13.59 6.77 -9.32
CA LYS A 245 13.59 6.69 -10.79
C LYS A 245 12.32 6.06 -11.38
N LYS A 246 11.60 5.26 -10.59
CA LYS A 246 10.37 4.58 -11.04
C LYS A 246 9.09 5.29 -10.62
N GLY A 247 9.18 6.51 -10.08
CA GLY A 247 8.02 7.33 -9.74
C GLY A 247 7.16 6.75 -8.60
N ALA A 248 7.80 6.11 -7.63
CA ALA A 248 7.10 5.65 -6.43
C ALA A 248 6.40 6.81 -5.71
N THR A 249 5.25 6.55 -5.12
CA THR A 249 4.41 7.56 -4.48
C THR A 249 4.29 7.29 -2.99
N LEU A 250 4.52 8.32 -2.17
CA LEU A 250 4.26 8.30 -0.73
C LEU A 250 2.94 9.01 -0.43
N ILE A 251 2.03 8.29 0.24
CA ILE A 251 0.73 8.83 0.72
C ILE A 251 0.72 8.69 2.24
N PHE A 252 0.57 9.80 2.95
CA PHE A 252 0.63 9.76 4.42
C PHE A 252 -0.26 10.82 5.07
N THR A 253 -0.53 10.62 6.36
CA THR A 253 -1.21 11.59 7.23
C THR A 253 -0.33 11.96 8.39
#